data_5f4e0989039c0487a0338565f734210e
#
_entry.id   5f4e0989039c0487a0338565f734210e
#
_cell.length_a   1.000
_cell.length_b   1.000
_cell.length_c   1.000
_cell.angle_alpha   90.00
_cell.angle_beta   90.00
_cell.angle_gamma   90.00
#
_symmetry.space_group_name_H-M   'P 1'
#
loop_
_entity.id
_entity.type
_entity.pdbx_description
1 polymer ?
#
loop_
_entity_poly.entity_id
_entity_poly.type
_entity_poly.pdbx_seq_one_letter_code
_entity_poly.pdbx_strand_id
1 'polypeptide(L)'
;GLTYNKAFGKLEFITKATSQLMRDLGAIQSPQNAFLLNLGLETLHLRVPQHCKNALAVAQWLQKCDKVAWVHYPELEGNPYHELAKKYLPNGSCGVLSFGLKGGREVAIKFMDSLKLAAIVTHVADARTCVLHPASHTHRQLSDEQLIEAGVAPDLIRFSVAVSYTHLTLPTN
;
A
#
# COMPACT_ATOMS: atom_id res chain seq x y z
N GLY A 1 6.97 5.26 -41.57
CA GLY A 1 8.04 4.40 -41.08
C GLY A 1 7.53 3.14 -40.44
N LEU A 2 8.38 2.15 -40.24
CA LEU A 2 8.05 0.91 -39.55
C LEU A 2 7.92 1.18 -38.05
N THR A 3 6.79 0.82 -37.43
CA THR A 3 6.60 0.92 -35.96
C THR A 3 7.06 -0.36 -35.28
N TYR A 4 7.41 -0.29 -34.01
CA TYR A 4 7.80 -1.48 -33.22
C TYR A 4 6.72 -2.56 -33.25
N ASN A 5 5.45 -2.17 -33.15
CA ASN A 5 4.32 -3.11 -33.22
C ASN A 5 4.31 -3.89 -34.56
N LYS A 6 4.46 -3.18 -35.70
CA LYS A 6 4.50 -3.82 -37.04
C LYS A 6 5.73 -4.70 -37.23
N ALA A 7 6.88 -4.32 -36.63
CA ALA A 7 8.12 -5.05 -36.80
C ALA A 7 8.25 -6.27 -35.88
N PHE A 8 7.76 -6.19 -34.63
CA PHE A 8 8.06 -7.16 -33.58
C PHE A 8 6.80 -7.76 -32.94
N GLY A 9 5.59 -7.30 -33.31
CA GLY A 9 4.32 -7.83 -32.80
C GLY A 9 4.29 -7.87 -31.28
N LYS A 10 4.07 -9.04 -30.67
CA LYS A 10 3.98 -9.23 -29.21
C LYS A 10 5.27 -8.88 -28.45
N LEU A 11 6.41 -8.81 -29.12
CA LEU A 11 7.70 -8.46 -28.53
C LEU A 11 8.01 -6.95 -28.62
N GLU A 12 7.09 -6.15 -29.12
CA GLU A 12 7.29 -4.71 -29.37
C GLU A 12 7.81 -3.96 -28.12
N PHE A 13 7.19 -4.18 -26.97
CA PHE A 13 7.53 -3.50 -25.72
C PHE A 13 8.96 -3.84 -25.26
N ILE A 14 9.26 -5.13 -25.13
CA ILE A 14 10.57 -5.56 -24.65
C ILE A 14 11.68 -5.18 -25.63
N THR A 15 11.42 -5.25 -26.95
CA THR A 15 12.38 -4.88 -27.96
C THR A 15 12.67 -3.38 -27.93
N LYS A 16 11.64 -2.54 -27.78
CA LYS A 16 11.85 -1.08 -27.63
C LYS A 16 12.61 -0.75 -26.35
N ALA A 17 12.23 -1.36 -25.24
CA ALA A 17 12.87 -1.14 -23.95
C ALA A 17 14.35 -1.51 -23.97
N THR A 18 14.73 -2.66 -24.52
CA THR A 18 16.10 -3.16 -24.50
C THR A 18 16.96 -2.59 -25.64
N SER A 19 16.46 -2.61 -26.89
CA SER A 19 17.26 -2.27 -28.08
C SER A 19 17.36 -0.77 -28.32
N GLN A 20 16.48 0.04 -27.75
CA GLN A 20 16.51 1.49 -27.89
C GLN A 20 16.71 2.16 -26.53
N LEU A 21 15.72 2.11 -25.64
CA LEU A 21 15.76 2.93 -24.41
C LEU A 21 16.92 2.56 -23.49
N MET A 22 17.08 1.29 -23.15
CA MET A 22 18.16 0.85 -22.28
C MET A 22 19.53 1.03 -22.92
N ARG A 23 19.66 0.68 -24.22
CA ARG A 23 20.90 0.87 -24.97
C ARG A 23 21.32 2.34 -25.06
N ASP A 24 20.37 3.23 -25.41
CA ASP A 24 20.67 4.63 -25.70
C ASP A 24 20.82 5.47 -24.42
N LEU A 25 20.04 5.18 -23.37
CA LEU A 25 20.12 5.87 -22.07
C LEU A 25 21.15 5.25 -21.11
N GLY A 26 21.55 3.99 -21.33
CA GLY A 26 22.50 3.29 -20.48
C GLY A 26 22.02 2.99 -19.05
N ALA A 27 20.70 3.06 -18.80
CA ALA A 27 20.12 2.81 -17.49
C ALA A 27 20.13 1.31 -17.17
N ILE A 28 21.12 0.87 -16.41
CA ILE A 28 21.25 -0.50 -15.93
C ILE A 28 21.42 -0.55 -14.41
N GLN A 29 21.06 -1.68 -13.82
CA GLN A 29 21.25 -1.93 -12.41
C GLN A 29 22.73 -2.10 -12.08
N SER A 30 23.26 -1.39 -11.08
CA SER A 30 24.62 -1.66 -10.60
C SER A 30 24.67 -3.01 -9.88
N PRO A 31 25.82 -3.72 -9.90
CA PRO A 31 25.96 -4.98 -9.18
C PRO A 31 25.65 -4.88 -7.70
N GLN A 32 26.04 -3.79 -7.04
CA GLN A 32 25.74 -3.54 -5.63
C GLN A 32 24.24 -3.41 -5.37
N ASN A 33 23.51 -2.69 -6.21
CA ASN A 33 22.07 -2.55 -6.07
C ASN A 33 21.35 -3.87 -6.38
N ALA A 34 21.81 -4.64 -7.36
CA ALA A 34 21.30 -5.97 -7.67
C ALA A 34 21.48 -6.92 -6.47
N PHE A 35 22.63 -6.89 -5.82
CA PHE A 35 22.89 -7.65 -4.58
C PHE A 35 21.89 -7.28 -3.47
N LEU A 36 21.68 -5.99 -3.21
CA LEU A 36 20.73 -5.52 -2.19
C LEU A 36 19.28 -5.94 -2.49
N LEU A 37 18.87 -5.90 -3.76
CA LEU A 37 17.56 -6.39 -4.18
C LEU A 37 17.41 -7.89 -3.94
N ASN A 38 18.41 -8.68 -4.33
CA ASN A 38 18.40 -10.12 -4.10
C ASN A 38 18.34 -10.45 -2.61
N LEU A 39 19.12 -9.78 -1.79
CA LEU A 39 19.08 -9.93 -0.33
C LEU A 39 17.66 -9.62 0.23
N GLY A 40 17.01 -8.58 -0.31
CA GLY A 40 15.63 -8.25 0.06
C GLY A 40 14.62 -9.33 -0.37
N LEU A 41 14.85 -10.02 -1.48
CA LEU A 41 13.98 -11.09 -1.97
C LEU A 41 14.08 -12.37 -1.14
N GLU A 42 15.24 -12.68 -0.56
CA GLU A 42 15.47 -13.92 0.21
C GLU A 42 14.46 -14.13 1.35
N THR A 43 14.03 -13.06 2.00
CA THR A 43 13.07 -13.11 3.11
C THR A 43 11.65 -12.69 2.75
N LEU A 44 11.40 -12.37 1.48
CA LEU A 44 10.10 -11.81 1.05
C LEU A 44 8.95 -12.78 1.31
N HIS A 45 9.17 -14.08 1.10
CA HIS A 45 8.19 -15.14 1.34
C HIS A 45 7.80 -15.31 2.82
N LEU A 46 8.59 -14.79 3.75
CA LEU A 46 8.28 -14.76 5.18
C LEU A 46 7.60 -13.43 5.56
N ARG A 47 8.08 -12.32 5.02
CA ARG A 47 7.59 -10.99 5.38
C ARG A 47 6.17 -10.72 4.84
N VAL A 48 5.92 -11.02 3.57
CA VAL A 48 4.63 -10.71 2.95
C VAL A 48 3.46 -11.45 3.60
N PRO A 49 3.51 -12.77 3.87
CA PRO A 49 2.46 -13.45 4.62
C PRO A 49 2.23 -12.86 6.01
N GLN A 50 3.29 -12.44 6.71
CA GLN A 50 3.15 -11.79 8.02
C GLN A 50 2.50 -10.40 7.90
N HIS A 51 2.83 -9.61 6.87
CA HIS A 51 2.14 -8.35 6.58
C HIS A 51 0.64 -8.57 6.38
N CYS A 52 0.26 -9.54 5.55
CA CYS A 52 -1.15 -9.87 5.27
C CYS A 52 -1.90 -10.27 6.55
N LYS A 53 -1.30 -11.19 7.34
CA LYS A 53 -1.88 -11.65 8.62
C LYS A 53 -2.09 -10.48 9.59
N ASN A 54 -1.10 -9.62 9.73
CA ASN A 54 -1.18 -8.47 10.63
C ASN A 54 -2.21 -7.45 10.14
N ALA A 55 -2.26 -7.18 8.82
CA ALA A 55 -3.22 -6.25 8.24
C ALA A 55 -4.66 -6.73 8.42
N LEU A 56 -4.92 -8.03 8.23
CA LEU A 56 -6.24 -8.61 8.47
C LEU A 56 -6.66 -8.46 9.93
N ALA A 57 -5.77 -8.75 10.88
CA ALA A 57 -6.06 -8.60 12.31
C ALA A 57 -6.38 -7.14 12.68
N VAL A 58 -5.61 -6.19 12.16
CA VAL A 58 -5.86 -4.75 12.36
C VAL A 58 -7.18 -4.33 11.72
N ALA A 59 -7.46 -4.77 10.50
CA ALA A 59 -8.70 -4.43 9.79
C ALA A 59 -9.94 -4.95 10.55
N GLN A 60 -9.90 -6.20 11.04
CA GLN A 60 -10.96 -6.79 11.85
C GLN A 60 -11.18 -6.06 13.17
N TRP A 61 -10.11 -5.58 13.81
CA TRP A 61 -10.22 -4.77 15.01
C TRP A 61 -10.84 -3.40 14.72
N LEU A 62 -10.39 -2.74 13.66
CA LEU A 62 -10.93 -1.44 13.24
C LEU A 62 -12.43 -1.50 12.92
N GLN A 63 -12.93 -2.59 12.31
CA GLN A 63 -14.36 -2.79 12.06
C GLN A 63 -15.21 -2.79 13.34
N LYS A 64 -14.63 -3.21 14.47
CA LYS A 64 -15.32 -3.29 15.77
C LYS A 64 -15.15 -2.02 16.59
N CYS A 65 -14.34 -1.07 16.14
CA CYS A 65 -14.05 0.15 16.87
C CYS A 65 -15.12 1.22 16.63
N ASP A 66 -15.81 1.67 17.65
CA ASP A 66 -16.88 2.67 17.56
C ASP A 66 -16.44 4.02 17.00
N LYS A 67 -15.14 4.33 17.06
CA LYS A 67 -14.55 5.58 16.52
C LYS A 67 -14.29 5.53 15.02
N VAL A 68 -14.32 4.34 14.43
CA VAL A 68 -14.08 4.12 12.99
C VAL A 68 -15.40 4.25 12.24
N ALA A 69 -15.36 4.99 11.14
CA ALA A 69 -16.53 5.19 10.27
C ALA A 69 -16.62 4.10 9.20
N TRP A 70 -15.49 3.72 8.61
CA TRP A 70 -15.39 2.71 7.56
C TRP A 70 -13.99 2.11 7.51
N VAL A 71 -13.88 0.88 6.98
CA VAL A 71 -12.61 0.17 6.73
C VAL A 71 -12.66 -0.47 5.37
N HIS A 72 -11.59 -0.29 4.57
CA HIS A 72 -11.38 -0.98 3.30
C HIS A 72 -10.18 -1.90 3.38
N TYR A 73 -10.44 -3.19 3.33
CA TYR A 73 -9.44 -4.23 3.19
C TYR A 73 -10.06 -5.44 2.48
N PRO A 74 -9.46 -5.96 1.41
CA PRO A 74 -10.12 -6.93 0.53
C PRO A 74 -10.52 -8.25 1.20
N GLU A 75 -9.78 -8.67 2.24
CA GLU A 75 -10.09 -9.94 2.94
C GLU A 75 -11.20 -9.81 3.99
N LEU A 76 -11.72 -8.62 4.26
CA LEU A 76 -12.84 -8.45 5.17
C LEU A 76 -14.13 -8.99 4.55
N GLU A 77 -14.89 -9.76 5.31
CA GLU A 77 -16.25 -10.15 4.94
C GLU A 77 -17.11 -8.90 4.73
N GLY A 78 -17.88 -8.89 3.65
CA GLY A 78 -18.69 -7.73 3.25
C GLY A 78 -17.94 -6.67 2.43
N ASN A 79 -16.63 -6.80 2.22
CA ASN A 79 -15.93 -5.95 1.25
C ASN A 79 -16.35 -6.33 -0.18
N PRO A 80 -16.66 -5.36 -1.06
CA PRO A 80 -17.14 -5.64 -2.43
C PRO A 80 -16.13 -6.44 -3.28
N TYR A 81 -14.86 -6.44 -2.92
CA TYR A 81 -13.80 -7.18 -3.61
C TYR A 81 -13.38 -8.49 -2.93
N HIS A 82 -14.10 -8.91 -1.87
CA HIS A 82 -13.72 -10.09 -1.08
C HIS A 82 -13.63 -11.36 -1.92
N GLU A 83 -14.61 -11.64 -2.77
CA GLU A 83 -14.61 -12.83 -3.63
C GLU A 83 -13.52 -12.77 -4.72
N LEU A 84 -13.21 -11.57 -5.22
CA LEU A 84 -12.08 -11.39 -6.14
C LEU A 84 -10.74 -11.60 -5.44
N ALA A 85 -10.61 -11.12 -4.20
CA ALA A 85 -9.42 -11.35 -3.39
C ALA A 85 -9.19 -12.85 -3.15
N LYS A 86 -10.20 -13.60 -2.75
CA LYS A 86 -10.12 -15.05 -2.61
C LYS A 86 -9.68 -15.76 -3.90
N LYS A 87 -10.21 -15.31 -5.04
CA LYS A 87 -9.91 -15.90 -6.34
C LYS A 87 -8.48 -15.63 -6.82
N TYR A 88 -8.01 -14.39 -6.70
CA TYR A 88 -6.75 -13.95 -7.30
C TYR A 88 -5.60 -13.86 -6.31
N LEU A 89 -5.87 -13.75 -5.01
CA LEU A 89 -4.90 -13.58 -3.93
C LEU A 89 -5.13 -14.62 -2.81
N PRO A 90 -5.13 -15.93 -3.13
CA PRO A 90 -5.53 -16.98 -2.18
C PRO A 90 -4.59 -17.12 -0.97
N ASN A 91 -3.38 -16.55 -1.05
CA ASN A 91 -2.35 -16.65 -0.01
C ASN A 91 -2.24 -15.35 0.84
N GLY A 92 -3.24 -14.48 0.77
CA GLY A 92 -3.26 -13.17 1.42
C GLY A 92 -3.21 -12.03 0.40
N SER A 93 -3.89 -10.91 0.69
CA SER A 93 -4.04 -9.83 -0.28
C SER A 93 -2.88 -8.82 -0.23
N CYS A 94 -2.64 -8.19 0.90
CA CYS A 94 -1.58 -7.20 1.08
C CYS A 94 -1.41 -6.79 2.55
N GLY A 95 -0.35 -6.03 2.83
CA GLY A 95 -0.12 -5.39 4.12
C GLY A 95 -0.76 -4.00 4.26
N VAL A 96 -1.54 -3.53 3.27
CA VAL A 96 -2.07 -2.17 3.25
C VAL A 96 -3.59 -2.18 3.38
N LEU A 97 -4.10 -1.36 4.27
CA LEU A 97 -5.53 -1.10 4.43
C LEU A 97 -5.79 0.41 4.47
N SER A 98 -7.03 0.81 4.28
CA SER A 98 -7.47 2.18 4.50
C SER A 98 -8.72 2.21 5.38
N PHE A 99 -8.85 3.28 6.15
CA PHE A 99 -10.00 3.50 7.01
C PHE A 99 -10.24 4.99 7.24
N GLY A 100 -11.43 5.34 7.65
CA GLY A 100 -11.80 6.69 8.07
C GLY A 100 -12.29 6.72 9.51
N LEU A 101 -12.05 7.82 10.20
CA LEU A 101 -12.50 8.06 11.56
C LEU A 101 -13.77 8.91 11.58
N LYS A 102 -14.67 8.64 12.53
CA LYS A 102 -15.82 9.51 12.79
C LYS A 102 -15.34 10.89 13.24
N GLY A 103 -15.80 11.94 12.55
CA GLY A 103 -15.35 13.31 12.77
C GLY A 103 -14.43 13.88 11.69
N GLY A 104 -14.19 13.10 10.63
CA GLY A 104 -13.57 13.60 9.39
C GLY A 104 -12.09 13.94 9.51
N ARG A 105 -11.63 14.86 8.63
CA ARG A 105 -10.22 15.26 8.44
C ARG A 105 -9.52 15.69 9.74
N GLU A 106 -10.15 16.50 10.57
CA GLU A 106 -9.49 17.01 11.79
C GLU A 106 -9.20 15.91 12.80
N VAL A 107 -10.11 14.94 12.92
CA VAL A 107 -9.90 13.79 13.80
C VAL A 107 -8.83 12.87 13.24
N ALA A 108 -8.77 12.69 11.92
CA ALA A 108 -7.71 11.94 11.25
C ALA A 108 -6.32 12.56 11.52
N ILE A 109 -6.18 13.88 11.43
CA ILE A 109 -4.93 14.60 11.73
C ILE A 109 -4.53 14.39 13.19
N LYS A 110 -5.45 14.60 14.14
CA LYS A 110 -5.19 14.40 15.58
C LYS A 110 -4.79 12.95 15.89
N PHE A 111 -5.41 11.99 15.23
CA PHE A 111 -5.03 10.59 15.36
C PHE A 111 -3.59 10.37 14.88
N MET A 112 -3.25 10.88 13.69
CA MET A 112 -1.89 10.78 13.15
C MET A 112 -0.84 11.35 14.11
N ASP A 113 -1.08 12.53 14.65
CA ASP A 113 -0.16 13.23 15.57
C ASP A 113 -0.02 12.51 16.92
N SER A 114 -0.98 11.67 17.30
CA SER A 114 -0.94 10.91 18.54
C SER A 114 -0.17 9.59 18.46
N LEU A 115 0.18 9.13 17.24
CA LEU A 115 0.83 7.85 17.02
C LEU A 115 2.27 7.85 17.55
N LYS A 116 2.62 6.77 18.25
CA LYS A 116 3.99 6.58 18.78
C LYS A 116 4.77 5.50 18.04
N LEU A 117 4.09 4.45 17.55
CA LEU A 117 4.72 3.30 16.93
C LEU A 117 4.75 3.41 15.40
N ALA A 118 3.63 3.79 14.80
CA ALA A 118 3.53 3.91 13.36
C ALA A 118 4.18 5.21 12.86
N ALA A 119 5.11 5.09 11.92
CA ALA A 119 5.79 6.24 11.34
C ALA A 119 4.90 6.94 10.29
N ILE A 120 4.83 8.28 10.35
CA ILE A 120 4.12 9.09 9.35
C ILE A 120 5.04 9.24 8.13
N VAL A 121 4.92 8.33 7.18
CA VAL A 121 5.71 8.31 5.96
C VAL A 121 4.90 7.74 4.79
N THR A 122 5.34 8.02 3.56
CA THR A 122 4.66 7.57 2.33
C THR A 122 4.99 6.14 1.94
N HIS A 123 5.85 5.45 2.66
CA HIS A 123 6.32 4.10 2.33
C HIS A 123 5.19 3.06 2.35
N VAL A 124 5.37 2.02 1.54
CA VAL A 124 4.51 0.83 1.46
C VAL A 124 5.41 -0.39 1.55
N ALA A 125 4.95 -1.42 2.25
CA ALA A 125 5.68 -2.67 2.45
C ALA A 125 7.06 -2.52 3.15
N ASP A 126 7.25 -1.44 3.89
CA ASP A 126 8.41 -1.27 4.78
C ASP A 126 8.35 -2.32 5.91
N ALA A 127 9.49 -2.67 6.47
CA ALA A 127 9.56 -3.51 7.66
C ALA A 127 8.95 -2.84 8.92
N ARG A 128 8.78 -1.54 8.90
CA ARG A 128 8.10 -0.73 9.93
C ARG A 128 6.68 -0.41 9.53
N THR A 129 5.78 -0.38 10.50
CA THR A 129 4.41 0.08 10.28
C THR A 129 4.40 1.57 9.94
N CYS A 130 3.77 1.90 8.82
CA CYS A 130 3.71 3.25 8.26
C CYS A 130 2.25 3.69 8.12
N VAL A 131 2.04 4.99 8.28
CA VAL A 131 0.71 5.60 8.16
C VAL A 131 0.80 6.88 7.37
N LEU A 132 -0.24 7.17 6.61
CA LEU A 132 -0.34 8.36 5.79
C LEU A 132 -1.79 8.87 5.76
N HIS A 133 -1.96 10.17 5.87
CA HIS A 133 -3.21 10.87 5.57
C HIS A 133 -3.08 11.56 4.21
N PRO A 134 -3.55 10.97 3.10
CA PRO A 134 -3.29 11.48 1.75
C PRO A 134 -3.75 12.92 1.54
N ALA A 135 -4.92 13.28 2.07
CA ALA A 135 -5.49 14.61 1.91
C ALA A 135 -4.62 15.73 2.49
N SER A 136 -3.80 15.46 3.53
CA SER A 136 -2.89 16.45 4.11
C SER A 136 -1.45 16.36 3.58
N HIS A 137 -1.10 15.27 2.87
CA HIS A 137 0.27 15.01 2.43
C HIS A 137 0.37 14.90 0.90
N THR A 138 0.15 13.72 0.36
CA THR A 138 0.40 13.43 -1.07
C THR A 138 -0.58 14.09 -2.03
N HIS A 139 -1.77 14.44 -1.57
CA HIS A 139 -2.85 15.05 -2.37
C HIS A 139 -3.28 16.42 -1.82
N ARG A 140 -2.43 17.07 -1.04
CA ARG A 140 -2.73 18.35 -0.37
C ARG A 140 -3.08 19.51 -1.31
N GLN A 141 -2.74 19.39 -2.58
CA GLN A 141 -3.04 20.39 -3.62
C GLN A 141 -4.47 20.28 -4.17
N LEU A 142 -5.21 19.19 -3.84
CA LEU A 142 -6.55 18.97 -4.30
C LEU A 142 -7.59 19.53 -3.32
N SER A 143 -8.71 20.06 -3.85
CA SER A 143 -9.89 20.38 -3.03
C SER A 143 -10.58 19.10 -2.55
N ASP A 144 -11.51 19.22 -1.58
CA ASP A 144 -12.23 18.06 -1.06
C ASP A 144 -13.09 17.39 -2.14
N GLU A 145 -13.68 18.17 -3.07
CA GLU A 145 -14.42 17.65 -4.21
C GLU A 145 -13.51 16.86 -5.15
N GLN A 146 -12.33 17.39 -5.47
CA GLN A 146 -11.33 16.71 -6.29
C GLN A 146 -10.78 15.44 -5.61
N LEU A 147 -10.62 15.46 -4.29
CA LEU A 147 -10.23 14.27 -3.53
C LEU A 147 -11.29 13.17 -3.64
N ILE A 148 -12.56 13.50 -3.48
CA ILE A 148 -13.67 12.56 -3.60
C ILE A 148 -13.75 11.98 -5.02
N GLU A 149 -13.62 12.82 -6.06
CA GLU A 149 -13.59 12.40 -7.47
C GLU A 149 -12.41 11.45 -7.75
N ALA A 150 -11.26 11.69 -7.12
CA ALA A 150 -10.08 10.83 -7.21
C ALA A 150 -10.19 9.54 -6.36
N GLY A 151 -11.30 9.32 -5.65
CA GLY A 151 -11.50 8.16 -4.77
C GLY A 151 -10.74 8.24 -3.44
N VAL A 152 -10.30 9.42 -3.05
CA VAL A 152 -9.57 9.67 -1.79
C VAL A 152 -10.48 10.47 -0.86
N ALA A 153 -11.10 9.82 0.11
CA ALA A 153 -11.94 10.51 1.09
C ALA A 153 -11.08 11.48 1.94
N PRO A 154 -11.59 12.68 2.29
CA PRO A 154 -10.85 13.65 3.11
C PRO A 154 -10.42 13.15 4.49
N ASP A 155 -11.09 12.13 5.02
CA ASP A 155 -10.81 11.44 6.29
C ASP A 155 -9.98 10.16 6.12
N LEU A 156 -9.58 9.81 4.89
CA LEU A 156 -8.89 8.56 4.58
C LEU A 156 -7.51 8.52 5.25
N ILE A 157 -7.30 7.49 6.03
CA ILE A 157 -5.99 7.10 6.58
C ILE A 157 -5.56 5.82 5.86
N ARG A 158 -4.41 5.87 5.18
CA ARG A 158 -3.75 4.69 4.61
C ARG A 158 -2.79 4.11 5.65
N PHE A 159 -2.92 2.84 5.96
CA PHE A 159 -2.12 2.15 6.96
C PHE A 159 -1.37 0.99 6.31
N SER A 160 -0.05 1.05 6.30
CA SER A 160 0.82 -0.02 5.83
C SER A 160 1.34 -0.79 7.03
N VAL A 161 0.75 -1.94 7.28
CA VAL A 161 1.02 -2.78 8.44
C VAL A 161 2.26 -3.63 8.17
N ALA A 162 3.22 -3.59 9.09
CA ALA A 162 4.49 -4.27 8.97
C ALA A 162 4.54 -5.60 9.73
N VAL A 163 5.74 -6.20 9.74
CA VAL A 163 6.01 -7.46 10.47
C VAL A 163 6.08 -7.27 11.99
N SER A 164 6.28 -6.06 12.47
CA SER A 164 6.45 -5.71 13.90
C SER A 164 5.15 -5.70 14.72
N TYR A 165 4.13 -6.46 14.29
CA TYR A 165 2.84 -6.57 15.00
C TYR A 165 2.96 -7.07 16.43
N THR A 166 3.98 -7.84 16.76
CA THR A 166 4.20 -8.36 18.12
C THR A 166 4.34 -7.28 19.20
N HIS A 167 4.57 -6.02 18.77
CA HIS A 167 4.63 -4.86 19.66
C HIS A 167 3.40 -3.96 19.59
N LEU A 168 2.45 -4.28 18.70
CA LEU A 168 1.12 -3.65 18.60
C LEU A 168 0.10 -4.37 19.50
N THR A 169 0.49 -4.92 20.61
CA THR A 169 -0.47 -5.17 21.67
C THR A 169 -0.98 -3.81 22.11
N LEU A 170 -2.13 -3.44 21.56
CA LEU A 170 -2.89 -2.31 22.03
C LEU A 170 -3.03 -2.49 23.54
N PRO A 171 -2.76 -1.47 24.34
CA PRO A 171 -3.04 -1.56 25.76
C PRO A 171 -4.52 -1.89 25.89
N THR A 172 -4.79 -3.10 26.32
CA THR A 172 -6.09 -3.54 26.81
C THR A 172 -6.29 -2.90 28.19
N ASN A 173 -6.56 -1.59 28.22
CA ASN A 173 -7.09 -0.88 29.39
C ASN A 173 -7.99 0.25 28.89
#